data_4cc228611692289238ad36881f1ee599
#
_entry.id   4cc228611692289238ad36881f1ee599
#
_cell.length_a   1.000
_cell.length_b   1.000
_cell.length_c   1.000
_cell.angle_alpha   90.00
_cell.angle_beta   90.00
_cell.angle_gamma   90.00
#
_symmetry.space_group_name_H-M   'P 1'
#
loop_
_entity.id
_entity.type
_entity.pdbx_description
1 polymer ?
#
loop_
_entity_poly.entity_id
_entity_poly.type
_entity_poly.pdbx_seq_one_letter_code
_entity_poly.pdbx_strand_id
1 'polypeptide(L)'
;MHCYHCTSYRLYSNTEIILLIYFVSLSSELNMKAIKQLFILYWVLLSSPVLAQVKLPVLHDSLFSTYYHQRLSLFELTPVNPGDIVFLGNSITDGAEWHELFGDSKIKNRGISGDISAGVLYRIAGIAKQKPGKVFLMIGINDLARGVSTDSLLKNILLTAEYFKQLSPSTKLYIQSILPVSNQFGKFIGHASKTDSILKVNIRLSKEAASYRYTYIDLYSNFCNRLSKLAPKYTNDGLHLLGEGYILWKHLIFPYVYQLQEKPSLLPLPQKITWGYGYFPLYSCKVIVVNDKKLTGEVEDLKKLLARTGRQPEVKKKARKDEVYIELRLEKSEQPGISMESYTLSVSKNRILLSAFTLHGIFNGIQTLRQLMRDGVMIEACEITDTPAFSWRGYMIDVGRNFMSMDLLKQQIDIMAAYKLNVFHFHATEDIAWRIAIKQYPELTTPETMLRNKGQYYSEAEIKELIAYCKERYITFVPEIDMPGHSAAFKRAMKTDMQSDSGLLYVKNILKEFCTTYDVQYIHIGADEVKIINKNFIPEVTKYIESLGKKVIGWQPGGNFTDNTIRQLWMDDNSHLSSNKNIQYIDSRHLYLNHLDPLESVVTIFNRKICEKEKGDSLAIGATLCMWHDR
;
A
#
# COMPACT_ATOMS: atom_id res chain seq x y z
N MET A 1 39.12 -28.42 -45.87
CA MET A 1 38.63 -29.51 -46.75
C MET A 1 37.47 -30.21 -46.04
N HIS A 2 36.35 -30.21 -46.74
CA HIS A 2 35.10 -30.97 -46.59
C HIS A 2 34.08 -30.59 -45.51
N CYS A 3 33.18 -29.88 -46.04
CA CYS A 3 31.78 -29.61 -45.71
C CYS A 3 30.94 -30.92 -45.72
N TYR A 4 30.01 -31.11 -44.78
CA TYR A 4 28.81 -31.87 -45.00
C TYR A 4 27.61 -31.12 -44.42
N HIS A 5 26.90 -30.46 -45.34
CA HIS A 5 25.49 -30.10 -45.19
C HIS A 5 24.64 -31.37 -45.36
N CYS A 6 23.84 -31.70 -44.38
CA CYS A 6 22.77 -32.69 -44.51
C CYS A 6 21.45 -31.95 -44.50
N THR A 7 20.93 -31.65 -45.69
CA THR A 7 19.54 -31.21 -45.95
C THR A 7 18.63 -32.42 -45.89
N SER A 8 17.83 -32.53 -44.87
CA SER A 8 16.74 -33.51 -44.79
C SER A 8 15.54 -33.05 -45.64
N TYR A 9 15.37 -33.70 -46.80
CA TYR A 9 14.12 -33.60 -47.57
C TYR A 9 13.01 -34.34 -46.84
N ARG A 10 11.95 -33.62 -46.45
CA ARG A 10 10.70 -34.22 -46.00
C ARG A 10 9.91 -34.75 -47.20
N LEU A 11 9.72 -36.07 -47.29
CA LEU A 11 8.78 -36.69 -48.21
C LEU A 11 7.35 -36.38 -47.75
N TYR A 12 6.59 -35.69 -48.58
CA TYR A 12 5.17 -35.44 -48.35
C TYR A 12 4.39 -36.73 -48.45
N SER A 13 3.44 -37.00 -47.54
CA SER A 13 2.57 -38.13 -47.61
C SER A 13 1.56 -37.96 -48.76
N ASN A 14 1.10 -39.08 -49.39
CA ASN A 14 0.11 -39.05 -50.46
C ASN A 14 -1.17 -38.29 -50.12
N THR A 15 -1.50 -38.15 -48.85
CA THR A 15 -2.67 -37.40 -48.34
C THR A 15 -2.47 -35.90 -48.49
N GLU A 16 -1.25 -35.37 -48.35
CA GLU A 16 -0.96 -33.94 -48.48
C GLU A 16 -0.98 -33.49 -49.96
N ILE A 17 -0.58 -34.34 -50.86
CA ILE A 17 -0.66 -34.09 -52.32
C ILE A 17 -2.11 -34.10 -52.80
N ILE A 18 -2.97 -35.01 -52.29
CA ILE A 18 -4.39 -35.10 -52.62
C ILE A 18 -5.16 -33.89 -52.12
N LEU A 19 -4.85 -33.38 -50.91
CA LEU A 19 -5.43 -32.13 -50.37
C LEU A 19 -5.02 -30.91 -51.21
N LEU A 20 -3.82 -30.83 -51.69
CA LEU A 20 -3.33 -29.73 -52.55
C LEU A 20 -4.04 -29.70 -53.90
N ILE A 21 -4.25 -30.89 -54.52
CA ILE A 21 -4.98 -31.04 -55.80
C ILE A 21 -6.47 -30.73 -55.64
N TYR A 22 -7.10 -31.09 -54.53
CA TYR A 22 -8.49 -30.72 -54.22
C TYR A 22 -8.66 -29.22 -54.01
N PHE A 23 -7.68 -28.55 -53.38
CA PHE A 23 -7.69 -27.10 -53.19
C PHE A 23 -7.52 -26.31 -54.50
N VAL A 24 -6.74 -26.82 -55.44
CA VAL A 24 -6.56 -26.19 -56.75
C VAL A 24 -7.81 -26.35 -57.65
N SER A 25 -8.56 -27.44 -57.52
CA SER A 25 -9.82 -27.67 -58.26
C SER A 25 -11.01 -26.83 -57.80
N LEU A 26 -10.99 -26.35 -56.55
CA LEU A 26 -11.99 -25.44 -55.94
C LEU A 26 -11.72 -23.95 -56.20
N SER A 27 -10.61 -23.62 -56.86
CA SER A 27 -10.15 -22.22 -57.03
C SER A 27 -10.87 -21.45 -58.15
N SER A 28 -11.79 -22.04 -58.92
CA SER A 28 -12.50 -21.34 -59.98
C SER A 28 -13.68 -20.46 -59.53
N GLU A 29 -14.10 -20.55 -58.27
CA GLU A 29 -15.23 -19.77 -57.73
C GLU A 29 -14.93 -18.89 -56.49
N LEU A 30 -13.71 -18.86 -55.97
CA LEU A 30 -13.36 -18.10 -54.77
C LEU A 30 -12.54 -16.84 -55.07
N ASN A 31 -12.96 -15.71 -54.52
CA ASN A 31 -12.30 -14.42 -54.61
C ASN A 31 -10.85 -14.52 -54.09
N MET A 32 -9.86 -13.97 -54.82
CA MET A 32 -8.43 -13.99 -54.50
C MET A 32 -8.10 -13.55 -53.06
N LYS A 33 -8.93 -12.74 -52.40
CA LYS A 33 -8.79 -12.37 -50.98
C LYS A 33 -9.07 -13.55 -50.04
N ALA A 34 -10.05 -14.36 -50.33
CA ALA A 34 -10.43 -15.53 -49.54
C ALA A 34 -9.34 -16.62 -49.64
N ILE A 35 -8.75 -16.78 -50.84
CA ILE A 35 -7.62 -17.71 -51.07
C ILE A 35 -6.38 -17.28 -50.28
N LYS A 36 -6.05 -15.99 -50.22
CA LYS A 36 -4.96 -15.45 -49.39
C LYS A 36 -5.19 -15.65 -47.91
N GLN A 37 -6.41 -15.45 -47.44
CA GLN A 37 -6.74 -15.66 -46.02
C GLN A 37 -6.70 -17.14 -45.64
N LEU A 38 -7.16 -18.05 -46.47
CA LEU A 38 -7.05 -19.50 -46.28
C LEU A 38 -5.58 -19.96 -46.31
N PHE A 39 -4.75 -19.40 -47.21
CA PHE A 39 -3.32 -19.69 -47.24
C PHE A 39 -2.57 -19.20 -46.00
N ILE A 40 -2.92 -18.02 -45.45
CA ILE A 40 -2.36 -17.48 -44.22
C ILE A 40 -2.83 -18.36 -43.03
N LEU A 41 -4.09 -18.76 -42.98
CA LEU A 41 -4.63 -19.64 -41.93
C LEU A 41 -3.95 -21.02 -41.97
N TYR A 42 -3.74 -21.59 -43.16
CA TYR A 42 -3.04 -22.86 -43.36
C TYR A 42 -1.57 -22.78 -42.94
N TRP A 43 -0.84 -21.68 -43.29
CA TRP A 43 0.53 -21.43 -42.85
C TRP A 43 0.62 -21.21 -41.34
N VAL A 44 -0.35 -20.53 -40.70
CA VAL A 44 -0.45 -20.37 -39.24
C VAL A 44 -0.71 -21.71 -38.55
N LEU A 45 -1.52 -22.57 -39.12
CA LEU A 45 -1.78 -23.91 -38.60
C LEU A 45 -0.58 -24.87 -38.77
N LEU A 46 0.19 -24.76 -39.89
CA LEU A 46 1.40 -25.53 -40.12
C LEU A 46 2.62 -25.01 -39.35
N SER A 47 2.66 -23.72 -39.03
CA SER A 47 3.71 -23.11 -38.23
C SER A 47 3.50 -23.23 -36.71
N SER A 48 2.38 -23.80 -36.28
CA SER A 48 2.21 -24.16 -34.87
C SER A 48 3.23 -25.24 -34.54
N PRO A 49 4.27 -24.97 -33.71
CA PRO A 49 5.20 -26.02 -33.34
C PRO A 49 4.40 -27.11 -32.65
N VAL A 50 4.39 -28.32 -33.21
CA VAL A 50 3.96 -29.51 -32.48
C VAL A 50 4.92 -29.66 -31.32
N LEU A 51 4.59 -29.02 -30.18
CA LEU A 51 5.34 -29.17 -28.94
C LEU A 51 5.31 -30.66 -28.59
N ALA A 52 6.44 -31.34 -28.74
CA ALA A 52 6.56 -32.72 -28.31
C ALA A 52 6.10 -32.81 -26.86
N GLN A 53 5.05 -33.57 -26.60
CA GLN A 53 4.48 -33.73 -25.27
C GLN A 53 5.55 -34.32 -24.35
N VAL A 54 5.89 -33.63 -23.27
CA VAL A 54 6.82 -34.15 -22.26
C VAL A 54 6.22 -35.42 -21.65
N LYS A 55 6.88 -36.56 -21.89
CA LYS A 55 6.48 -37.83 -21.30
C LYS A 55 7.14 -37.95 -19.92
N LEU A 56 6.32 -38.08 -18.89
CA LEU A 56 6.82 -38.44 -17.57
C LEU A 56 7.28 -39.90 -17.56
N PRO A 57 8.32 -40.26 -16.80
CA PRO A 57 8.72 -41.65 -16.64
C PRO A 57 7.61 -42.44 -15.96
N VAL A 58 7.42 -43.68 -16.40
CA VAL A 58 6.54 -44.62 -15.70
C VAL A 58 7.27 -45.08 -14.44
N LEU A 59 6.74 -44.77 -13.27
CA LEU A 59 7.32 -45.11 -11.98
C LEU A 59 6.42 -46.12 -11.27
N HIS A 60 7.05 -47.13 -10.64
CA HIS A 60 6.33 -48.15 -9.89
C HIS A 60 5.98 -47.64 -8.48
N ASP A 61 4.75 -47.91 -8.03
CA ASP A 61 4.23 -47.56 -6.69
C ASP A 61 5.13 -48.08 -5.55
N SER A 62 5.74 -49.27 -5.74
CA SER A 62 6.64 -49.88 -4.77
C SER A 62 7.91 -49.07 -4.44
N LEU A 63 8.20 -48.01 -5.22
CA LEU A 63 9.32 -47.11 -4.95
C LEU A 63 9.06 -46.16 -3.78
N PHE A 64 7.81 -46.03 -3.36
CA PHE A 64 7.38 -45.01 -2.42
C PHE A 64 6.95 -45.63 -1.08
N SER A 65 7.15 -44.88 0.01
CA SER A 65 6.79 -45.31 1.34
C SER A 65 5.28 -45.28 1.59
N THR A 66 4.82 -46.03 2.62
CA THR A 66 3.43 -45.96 3.09
C THR A 66 3.03 -44.53 3.42
N TYR A 67 3.90 -43.74 4.06
CA TYR A 67 3.65 -42.34 4.38
C TYR A 67 3.47 -41.49 3.11
N TYR A 68 4.23 -41.79 2.06
CA TYR A 68 4.06 -41.09 0.76
C TYR A 68 2.63 -41.26 0.22
N HIS A 69 2.10 -42.48 0.21
CA HIS A 69 0.75 -42.76 -0.26
C HIS A 69 -0.33 -42.17 0.65
N GLN A 70 -0.12 -42.16 1.97
CA GLN A 70 -1.02 -41.50 2.92
C GLN A 70 -1.13 -40.00 2.62
N ARG A 71 0.01 -39.32 2.42
CA ARG A 71 0.03 -37.89 2.10
C ARG A 71 -0.56 -37.60 0.71
N LEU A 72 -0.23 -38.43 -0.28
CA LEU A 72 -0.74 -38.26 -1.64
C LEU A 72 -2.26 -38.37 -1.68
N SER A 73 -2.84 -39.38 -1.05
CA SER A 73 -4.30 -39.56 -0.99
C SER A 73 -5.00 -38.37 -0.33
N LEU A 74 -4.42 -37.78 0.73
CA LEU A 74 -4.95 -36.56 1.34
C LEU A 74 -4.86 -35.36 0.39
N PHE A 75 -3.77 -35.23 -0.37
CA PHE A 75 -3.60 -34.14 -1.32
C PHE A 75 -4.61 -34.21 -2.49
N GLU A 76 -5.03 -35.39 -2.89
CA GLU A 76 -6.06 -35.60 -3.89
C GLU A 76 -7.44 -35.12 -3.41
N LEU A 77 -7.72 -35.29 -2.11
CA LEU A 77 -8.96 -34.81 -1.48
C LEU A 77 -8.96 -33.31 -1.12
N THR A 78 -7.77 -32.70 -1.08
CA THR A 78 -7.60 -31.27 -0.77
C THR A 78 -7.03 -30.54 -1.98
N PRO A 79 -7.85 -30.21 -3.01
CA PRO A 79 -7.36 -29.67 -4.26
C PRO A 79 -6.69 -28.30 -4.10
N VAL A 80 -5.78 -28.01 -5.02
CA VAL A 80 -5.19 -26.69 -5.22
C VAL A 80 -6.11 -25.90 -6.14
N ASN A 81 -6.40 -24.65 -5.81
CA ASN A 81 -7.21 -23.78 -6.66
C ASN A 81 -6.32 -22.95 -7.60
N PRO A 82 -6.85 -22.47 -8.73
CA PRO A 82 -6.14 -21.49 -9.54
C PRO A 82 -5.75 -20.26 -8.69
N GLY A 83 -4.48 -19.86 -8.78
CA GLY A 83 -3.96 -18.75 -7.99
C GLY A 83 -3.38 -19.13 -6.61
N ASP A 84 -3.59 -20.36 -6.11
CA ASP A 84 -2.93 -20.84 -4.88
C ASP A 84 -1.41 -20.91 -5.04
N ILE A 85 -0.72 -20.90 -3.91
CA ILE A 85 0.73 -20.96 -3.81
C ILE A 85 1.12 -22.31 -3.21
N VAL A 86 1.86 -23.10 -3.95
CA VAL A 86 2.21 -24.48 -3.57
C VAL A 86 3.66 -24.57 -3.13
N PHE A 87 3.90 -25.07 -1.93
CA PHE A 87 5.23 -25.50 -1.45
C PHE A 87 5.38 -27.00 -1.69
N LEU A 88 6.27 -27.36 -2.61
CA LEU A 88 6.48 -28.72 -3.10
C LEU A 88 7.87 -29.22 -2.70
N GLY A 89 7.97 -30.40 -2.09
CA GLY A 89 9.27 -30.91 -1.65
C GLY A 89 9.19 -32.15 -0.76
N ASN A 90 10.24 -32.33 0.04
CA ASN A 90 10.41 -33.47 0.95
C ASN A 90 10.05 -33.13 2.43
N SER A 91 10.70 -33.82 3.39
CA SER A 91 10.47 -33.61 4.83
C SER A 91 10.73 -32.19 5.30
N ILE A 92 11.70 -31.49 4.73
CA ILE A 92 12.01 -30.11 5.12
C ILE A 92 10.85 -29.18 4.72
N THR A 93 10.17 -29.46 3.60
CA THR A 93 8.96 -28.74 3.20
C THR A 93 7.73 -29.19 3.99
N ASP A 94 7.58 -30.50 4.22
CA ASP A 94 6.48 -31.12 4.98
C ASP A 94 6.39 -30.60 6.42
N GLY A 95 7.53 -30.38 7.07
CA GLY A 95 7.66 -30.02 8.49
C GLY A 95 7.32 -28.57 8.85
N ALA A 96 6.69 -27.80 7.97
CA ALA A 96 6.28 -26.43 8.26
C ALA A 96 4.78 -26.20 8.06
N GLU A 97 4.18 -25.45 8.95
CA GLU A 97 2.82 -24.95 8.83
C GLU A 97 2.79 -23.67 7.98
N TRP A 98 3.02 -23.83 6.66
CA TRP A 98 3.23 -22.71 5.73
C TRP A 98 2.10 -21.69 5.75
N HIS A 99 0.83 -22.11 5.76
CA HIS A 99 -0.32 -21.23 5.78
C HIS A 99 -0.39 -20.39 7.07
N GLU A 100 0.00 -20.97 8.21
CA GLU A 100 0.08 -20.24 9.49
C GLU A 100 1.26 -19.28 9.51
N LEU A 101 2.44 -19.74 9.06
CA LEU A 101 3.64 -18.91 8.97
C LEU A 101 3.41 -17.64 8.19
N PHE A 102 2.67 -17.71 7.08
CA PHE A 102 2.38 -16.57 6.23
C PHE A 102 1.06 -15.86 6.59
N GLY A 103 0.18 -16.48 7.37
CA GLY A 103 -1.17 -15.98 7.61
C GLY A 103 -2.04 -15.98 6.36
N ASP A 104 -1.79 -16.91 5.42
CA ASP A 104 -2.43 -16.93 4.10
C ASP A 104 -2.95 -18.34 3.75
N SER A 105 -4.26 -18.51 3.75
CA SER A 105 -4.94 -19.77 3.45
C SER A 105 -4.77 -20.26 1.99
N LYS A 106 -4.30 -19.41 1.08
CA LYS A 106 -3.96 -19.78 -0.30
C LYS A 106 -2.67 -20.57 -0.41
N ILE A 107 -1.85 -20.60 0.65
CA ILE A 107 -0.60 -21.36 0.67
C ILE A 107 -0.90 -22.81 1.03
N LYS A 108 -0.44 -23.73 0.17
CA LYS A 108 -0.65 -25.17 0.31
C LYS A 108 0.66 -25.90 0.50
N ASN A 109 0.79 -26.63 1.62
CA ASN A 109 1.90 -27.54 1.83
C ASN A 109 1.68 -28.82 1.01
N ARG A 110 2.64 -29.13 0.14
CA ARG A 110 2.70 -30.37 -0.66
C ARG A 110 4.07 -31.03 -0.48
N GLY A 111 4.66 -30.89 0.72
CA GLY A 111 5.81 -31.67 1.16
C GLY A 111 5.43 -33.09 1.53
N ILE A 112 6.32 -34.04 1.32
CA ILE A 112 6.19 -35.43 1.78
C ILE A 112 7.53 -35.88 2.38
N SER A 113 7.54 -36.26 3.64
CA SER A 113 8.76 -36.72 4.30
C SER A 113 9.36 -37.94 3.62
N GLY A 114 10.68 -37.90 3.37
CA GLY A 114 11.39 -38.96 2.66
C GLY A 114 11.30 -38.90 1.13
N ASP A 115 10.57 -37.94 0.56
CA ASP A 115 10.38 -37.81 -0.88
C ASP A 115 11.68 -37.52 -1.63
N ILE A 116 11.74 -37.98 -2.89
CA ILE A 116 12.82 -37.82 -3.86
C ILE A 116 12.31 -37.14 -5.13
N SER A 117 13.21 -36.73 -5.99
CA SER A 117 12.85 -36.07 -7.27
C SER A 117 11.92 -36.92 -8.15
N ALA A 118 12.07 -38.25 -8.14
CA ALA A 118 11.15 -39.18 -8.82
C ALA A 118 9.73 -39.14 -8.25
N GLY A 119 9.57 -39.00 -6.92
CA GLY A 119 8.26 -38.89 -6.28
C GLY A 119 7.55 -37.59 -6.62
N VAL A 120 8.30 -36.49 -6.77
CA VAL A 120 7.75 -35.25 -7.30
C VAL A 120 7.22 -35.45 -8.73
N LEU A 121 7.98 -36.10 -9.61
CA LEU A 121 7.55 -36.40 -10.98
C LEU A 121 6.31 -37.28 -11.02
N TYR A 122 6.15 -38.24 -10.11
CA TYR A 122 5.00 -39.13 -10.02
C TYR A 122 3.69 -38.35 -9.76
N ARG A 123 3.71 -37.33 -8.87
CA ARG A 123 2.52 -36.59 -8.44
C ARG A 123 2.31 -35.22 -9.12
N ILE A 124 3.26 -34.78 -9.94
CA ILE A 124 3.25 -33.41 -10.48
C ILE A 124 2.06 -33.15 -11.44
N ALA A 125 1.61 -34.19 -12.17
CA ALA A 125 0.51 -34.08 -13.12
C ALA A 125 -0.78 -33.58 -12.45
N GLY A 126 -1.09 -34.08 -11.25
CA GLY A 126 -2.24 -33.63 -10.47
C GLY A 126 -2.15 -32.16 -10.08
N ILE A 127 -0.96 -31.72 -9.65
CA ILE A 127 -0.73 -30.32 -9.24
C ILE A 127 -0.77 -29.37 -10.44
N ALA A 128 -0.10 -29.71 -11.56
CA ALA A 128 -0.02 -28.85 -12.73
C ALA A 128 -1.39 -28.66 -13.42
N LYS A 129 -2.24 -29.71 -13.46
CA LYS A 129 -3.61 -29.62 -14.00
C LYS A 129 -4.49 -28.62 -13.24
N GLN A 130 -4.24 -28.39 -11.95
CA GLN A 130 -4.99 -27.48 -11.10
C GLN A 130 -4.56 -26.00 -11.28
N LYS A 131 -3.50 -25.74 -12.07
CA LYS A 131 -3.03 -24.40 -12.45
C LYS A 131 -2.78 -23.47 -11.26
N PRO A 132 -1.92 -23.85 -10.29
CA PRO A 132 -1.55 -22.96 -9.19
C PRO A 132 -0.92 -21.68 -9.72
N GLY A 133 -1.07 -20.57 -8.99
CA GLY A 133 -0.44 -19.30 -9.35
C GLY A 133 1.08 -19.37 -9.23
N LYS A 134 1.57 -20.07 -8.19
CA LYS A 134 3.02 -20.22 -7.91
C LYS A 134 3.34 -21.59 -7.35
N VAL A 135 4.52 -22.09 -7.67
CA VAL A 135 5.08 -23.33 -7.10
C VAL A 135 6.50 -23.06 -6.62
N PHE A 136 6.78 -23.35 -5.37
CA PHE A 136 8.10 -23.30 -4.75
C PHE A 136 8.60 -24.73 -4.54
N LEU A 137 9.57 -25.17 -5.34
CA LEU A 137 10.12 -26.52 -5.29
C LEU A 137 11.46 -26.54 -4.56
N MET A 138 11.60 -27.41 -3.54
CA MET A 138 12.88 -27.77 -2.94
C MET A 138 12.95 -29.29 -2.73
N ILE A 139 13.81 -29.96 -3.49
CA ILE A 139 13.98 -31.41 -3.52
C ILE A 139 15.42 -31.79 -3.86
N GLY A 140 15.86 -32.98 -3.46
CA GLY A 140 17.10 -33.59 -3.94
C GLY A 140 18.05 -34.10 -2.87
N ILE A 141 17.95 -33.67 -1.61
CA ILE A 141 18.85 -34.16 -0.56
C ILE A 141 18.69 -35.66 -0.29
N ASN A 142 17.46 -36.18 -0.36
CA ASN A 142 17.20 -37.62 -0.19
C ASN A 142 17.70 -38.44 -1.39
N ASP A 143 17.63 -37.88 -2.61
CA ASP A 143 18.20 -38.48 -3.82
C ASP A 143 19.72 -38.69 -3.63
N LEU A 144 20.42 -37.61 -3.25
CA LEU A 144 21.86 -37.63 -3.02
C LEU A 144 22.25 -38.61 -1.92
N ALA A 145 21.49 -38.66 -0.80
CA ALA A 145 21.74 -39.59 0.30
C ALA A 145 21.55 -41.06 -0.10
N ARG A 146 20.64 -41.34 -1.05
CA ARG A 146 20.39 -42.65 -1.64
C ARG A 146 21.35 -43.00 -2.79
N GLY A 147 22.33 -42.16 -3.09
CA GLY A 147 23.34 -42.42 -4.12
C GLY A 147 22.93 -42.10 -5.54
N VAL A 148 21.78 -41.39 -5.74
CA VAL A 148 21.38 -40.89 -7.06
C VAL A 148 22.42 -39.88 -7.53
N SER A 149 22.86 -40.01 -8.80
CA SER A 149 23.86 -39.10 -9.38
C SER A 149 23.31 -37.66 -9.48
N THR A 150 24.21 -36.69 -9.40
CA THR A 150 23.86 -35.25 -9.58
C THR A 150 23.20 -34.98 -10.93
N ASP A 151 23.58 -35.70 -11.99
CA ASP A 151 22.98 -35.54 -13.33
C ASP A 151 21.56 -36.10 -13.40
N SER A 152 21.32 -37.28 -12.80
CA SER A 152 19.96 -37.86 -12.76
C SER A 152 19.02 -37.00 -11.92
N LEU A 153 19.47 -36.50 -10.77
CA LEU A 153 18.71 -35.58 -9.93
C LEU A 153 18.36 -34.29 -10.69
N LEU A 154 19.36 -33.66 -11.32
CA LEU A 154 19.16 -32.46 -12.10
C LEU A 154 18.17 -32.69 -13.24
N LYS A 155 18.30 -33.79 -13.98
CA LYS A 155 17.37 -34.17 -15.06
C LYS A 155 15.93 -34.24 -14.57
N ASN A 156 15.67 -34.83 -13.40
CA ASN A 156 14.33 -34.93 -12.83
C ASN A 156 13.75 -33.57 -12.45
N ILE A 157 14.58 -32.69 -11.84
CA ILE A 157 14.15 -31.34 -11.46
C ILE A 157 13.85 -30.50 -12.74
N LEU A 158 14.69 -30.58 -13.77
CA LEU A 158 14.46 -29.86 -15.01
C LEU A 158 13.25 -30.40 -15.79
N LEU A 159 13.02 -31.72 -15.77
CA LEU A 159 11.82 -32.32 -16.34
C LEU A 159 10.54 -31.82 -15.63
N THR A 160 10.63 -31.63 -14.31
CA THR A 160 9.55 -30.98 -13.53
C THR A 160 9.24 -29.57 -14.05
N ALA A 161 10.27 -28.78 -14.34
CA ALA A 161 10.14 -27.43 -14.88
C ALA A 161 9.49 -27.44 -16.29
N GLU A 162 9.94 -28.33 -17.16
CA GLU A 162 9.36 -28.51 -18.51
C GLU A 162 7.89 -28.90 -18.45
N TYR A 163 7.53 -29.77 -17.52
CA TYR A 163 6.16 -30.22 -17.35
C TYR A 163 5.21 -29.09 -16.93
N PHE A 164 5.62 -28.24 -15.96
CA PHE A 164 4.87 -27.03 -15.62
C PHE A 164 4.75 -26.08 -16.80
N LYS A 165 5.84 -25.86 -17.55
CA LYS A 165 5.84 -25.01 -18.73
C LYS A 165 4.83 -25.45 -19.78
N GLN A 166 4.61 -26.75 -19.93
CA GLN A 166 3.66 -27.30 -20.91
C GLN A 166 2.22 -27.31 -20.42
N LEU A 167 1.97 -27.81 -19.20
CA LEU A 167 0.61 -28.01 -18.70
C LEU A 167 0.02 -26.81 -17.96
N SER A 168 0.87 -25.97 -17.40
CA SER A 168 0.46 -24.81 -16.64
C SER A 168 1.36 -23.61 -16.90
N PRO A 169 1.41 -23.08 -18.14
CA PRO A 169 2.34 -22.01 -18.54
C PRO A 169 2.14 -20.71 -17.78
N SER A 170 1.00 -20.49 -17.15
CA SER A 170 0.72 -19.35 -16.26
C SER A 170 1.28 -19.51 -14.85
N THR A 171 1.63 -20.72 -14.43
CA THR A 171 2.24 -20.98 -13.12
C THR A 171 3.66 -20.42 -13.06
N LYS A 172 3.95 -19.57 -12.09
CA LYS A 172 5.31 -19.11 -11.82
C LYS A 172 6.04 -20.16 -10.99
N LEU A 173 7.08 -20.77 -11.59
CA LEU A 173 7.89 -21.78 -10.92
C LEU A 173 9.14 -21.16 -10.29
N TYR A 174 9.33 -21.44 -9.00
CA TYR A 174 10.51 -21.10 -8.22
C TYR A 174 11.20 -22.38 -7.79
N ILE A 175 12.46 -22.57 -8.20
CA ILE A 175 13.29 -23.69 -7.75
C ILE A 175 14.27 -23.14 -6.75
N GLN A 176 14.19 -23.68 -5.53
CA GLN A 176 15.02 -23.27 -4.41
C GLN A 176 16.26 -24.17 -4.32
N SER A 177 17.38 -23.61 -3.90
CA SER A 177 18.58 -24.38 -3.64
C SER A 177 18.33 -25.47 -2.60
N ILE A 178 18.95 -26.62 -2.73
CA ILE A 178 19.05 -27.61 -1.67
C ILE A 178 19.85 -26.97 -0.51
N LEU A 179 19.33 -27.10 0.72
CA LEU A 179 19.94 -26.49 1.91
C LEU A 179 21.30 -27.13 2.25
N PRO A 180 22.18 -26.42 2.99
CA PRO A 180 23.39 -27.02 3.53
C PRO A 180 23.04 -28.10 4.55
N VAL A 181 23.97 -29.00 4.82
CA VAL A 181 23.86 -30.05 5.81
C VAL A 181 25.03 -29.96 6.82
N SER A 182 24.89 -30.59 7.99
CA SER A 182 25.94 -30.57 9.02
C SER A 182 26.11 -31.94 9.65
N ASN A 183 27.35 -32.36 9.78
CA ASN A 183 27.72 -33.60 10.49
C ASN A 183 27.95 -33.40 11.99
N GLN A 184 27.82 -32.20 12.51
CA GLN A 184 28.07 -31.82 13.91
C GLN A 184 27.21 -32.61 14.92
N PHE A 185 26.04 -33.07 14.51
CA PHE A 185 25.05 -33.69 15.39
C PHE A 185 25.11 -35.22 15.39
N GLY A 186 25.98 -35.85 14.59
CA GLY A 186 26.09 -37.30 14.49
C GLY A 186 24.86 -38.02 13.93
N LYS A 187 23.88 -37.26 13.39
CA LYS A 187 22.64 -37.78 12.80
C LYS A 187 22.67 -37.63 11.29
N PHE A 188 21.88 -38.40 10.56
CA PHE A 188 21.73 -38.31 9.09
C PHE A 188 23.07 -38.30 8.33
N ILE A 189 24.03 -39.17 8.73
CA ILE A 189 25.42 -39.22 8.23
C ILE A 189 25.44 -39.31 6.70
N GLY A 190 24.55 -40.12 6.10
CA GLY A 190 24.43 -40.26 4.64
C GLY A 190 24.08 -38.97 3.93
N HIS A 191 23.27 -38.08 4.54
CA HIS A 191 22.93 -36.76 4.06
C HIS A 191 24.05 -35.75 4.35
N ALA A 192 24.59 -35.76 5.55
CA ALA A 192 25.60 -34.82 6.03
C ALA A 192 26.92 -34.87 5.23
N SER A 193 27.19 -36.00 4.56
CA SER A 193 28.35 -36.16 3.66
C SER A 193 28.22 -35.54 2.27
N LYS A 194 27.06 -34.98 1.90
CA LYS A 194 26.72 -34.60 0.51
C LYS A 194 26.97 -33.13 0.16
N THR A 195 27.72 -32.39 0.97
CA THR A 195 27.97 -30.95 0.75
C THR A 195 28.41 -30.62 -0.68
N ASP A 196 29.41 -31.35 -1.24
CA ASP A 196 29.95 -31.08 -2.58
C ASP A 196 28.93 -31.39 -3.68
N SER A 197 28.14 -32.47 -3.51
CA SER A 197 27.07 -32.82 -4.46
C SER A 197 25.95 -31.78 -4.43
N ILE A 198 25.58 -31.26 -3.25
CA ILE A 198 24.61 -30.19 -3.10
C ILE A 198 25.08 -28.94 -3.86
N LEU A 199 26.32 -28.50 -3.65
CA LEU A 199 26.88 -27.32 -4.32
C LEU A 199 26.89 -27.49 -5.84
N LYS A 200 27.30 -28.67 -6.36
CA LYS A 200 27.27 -28.97 -7.80
C LYS A 200 25.87 -28.84 -8.39
N VAL A 201 24.85 -29.40 -7.72
CA VAL A 201 23.45 -29.32 -8.16
C VAL A 201 22.95 -27.87 -8.12
N ASN A 202 23.18 -27.16 -7.00
CA ASN A 202 22.71 -25.77 -6.82
C ASN A 202 23.29 -24.82 -7.88
N ILE A 203 24.61 -24.95 -8.19
CA ILE A 203 25.26 -24.15 -9.26
C ILE A 203 24.61 -24.43 -10.61
N ARG A 204 24.32 -25.69 -10.94
CA ARG A 204 23.69 -26.05 -12.22
C ARG A 204 22.24 -25.57 -12.29
N LEU A 205 21.45 -25.72 -11.22
CA LEU A 205 20.09 -25.18 -11.15
C LEU A 205 20.08 -23.67 -11.38
N SER A 206 21.02 -22.92 -10.80
CA SER A 206 21.13 -21.49 -11.05
C SER A 206 21.42 -21.15 -12.51
N LYS A 207 22.31 -21.91 -13.18
CA LYS A 207 22.67 -21.69 -14.59
C LYS A 207 21.54 -22.03 -15.56
N GLU A 208 20.76 -23.07 -15.28
CA GLU A 208 19.68 -23.56 -16.17
C GLU A 208 18.38 -22.75 -16.04
N ALA A 209 18.27 -21.84 -15.06
CA ALA A 209 17.04 -21.14 -14.72
C ALA A 209 16.39 -20.42 -15.92
N ALA A 210 17.18 -19.70 -16.72
CA ALA A 210 16.67 -18.97 -17.89
C ALA A 210 16.16 -19.90 -18.99
N SER A 211 16.90 -20.99 -19.29
CA SER A 211 16.57 -21.97 -20.34
C SER A 211 15.26 -22.69 -20.05
N TYR A 212 15.03 -23.04 -18.78
CA TYR A 212 13.85 -23.77 -18.33
C TYR A 212 12.73 -22.86 -17.79
N ARG A 213 12.90 -21.53 -17.83
CA ARG A 213 11.91 -20.52 -17.43
C ARG A 213 11.40 -20.66 -15.99
N TYR A 214 12.32 -20.89 -15.03
CA TYR A 214 12.02 -20.79 -13.62
C TYR A 214 12.87 -19.70 -12.96
N THR A 215 12.46 -19.24 -11.79
CA THR A 215 13.28 -18.38 -10.94
C THR A 215 14.05 -19.23 -9.94
N TYR A 216 15.38 -19.13 -9.94
CA TYR A 216 16.20 -19.77 -8.93
C TYR A 216 16.29 -18.91 -7.67
N ILE A 217 16.12 -19.52 -6.48
CA ILE A 217 16.24 -18.84 -5.18
C ILE A 217 17.38 -19.49 -4.40
N ASP A 218 18.42 -18.72 -4.07
CA ASP A 218 19.51 -19.18 -3.22
C ASP A 218 19.14 -19.10 -1.74
N LEU A 219 18.72 -20.22 -1.16
CA LEU A 219 18.57 -20.40 0.28
C LEU A 219 19.90 -20.84 0.90
N TYR A 220 20.71 -21.67 0.19
CA TYR A 220 21.90 -22.31 0.72
C TYR A 220 22.83 -21.33 1.43
N SER A 221 23.21 -20.24 0.75
CA SER A 221 24.15 -19.25 1.29
C SER A 221 23.70 -18.61 2.60
N ASN A 222 22.38 -18.47 2.80
CA ASN A 222 21.80 -17.82 3.97
C ASN A 222 21.70 -18.76 5.20
N PHE A 223 21.73 -20.08 4.96
CA PHE A 223 21.66 -21.08 6.01
C PHE A 223 23.04 -21.56 6.46
N CYS A 224 24.10 -21.19 5.75
CA CYS A 224 25.47 -21.60 6.06
C CYS A 224 26.06 -20.88 7.27
N ASN A 225 26.88 -21.59 8.02
CA ASN A 225 27.90 -21.01 8.88
C ASN A 225 29.18 -20.70 8.06
N ARG A 226 30.24 -20.22 8.75
CA ARG A 226 31.54 -19.90 8.10
C ARG A 226 32.23 -21.11 7.46
N LEU A 227 31.83 -22.33 7.81
CA LEU A 227 32.38 -23.60 7.29
C LEU A 227 31.50 -24.18 6.17
N SER A 228 30.59 -23.43 5.59
CA SER A 228 29.62 -23.87 4.57
C SER A 228 28.75 -25.05 5.01
N LYS A 229 28.48 -25.16 6.33
CA LYS A 229 27.61 -26.17 6.94
C LYS A 229 26.33 -25.52 7.46
N LEU A 230 25.24 -26.29 7.57
CA LEU A 230 23.99 -25.81 8.16
C LEU A 230 24.27 -25.26 9.57
N ALA A 231 23.94 -24.01 9.79
CA ALA A 231 24.24 -23.31 11.03
C ALA A 231 23.46 -23.91 12.21
N PRO A 232 24.10 -24.21 13.38
CA PRO A 232 23.48 -24.90 14.50
C PRO A 232 22.22 -24.23 15.07
N LYS A 233 22.08 -22.92 14.93
CA LYS A 233 20.89 -22.19 15.37
C LYS A 233 19.63 -22.54 14.59
N TYR A 234 19.77 -23.14 13.40
CA TYR A 234 18.66 -23.50 12.50
C TYR A 234 18.32 -24.98 12.51
N THR A 235 19.13 -25.82 13.19
CA THR A 235 18.95 -27.26 13.16
C THR A 235 19.41 -27.91 14.49
N ASN A 236 18.82 -29.06 14.83
CA ASN A 236 19.25 -29.90 15.96
C ASN A 236 19.66 -31.33 15.53
N ASP A 237 19.67 -31.59 14.23
CA ASP A 237 20.05 -32.91 13.68
C ASP A 237 20.98 -32.81 12.45
N GLY A 238 21.23 -31.60 11.97
CA GLY A 238 22.10 -31.32 10.82
C GLY A 238 21.44 -31.44 9.45
N LEU A 239 20.11 -31.69 9.37
CA LEU A 239 19.33 -31.84 8.14
C LEU A 239 18.02 -31.03 8.18
N HIS A 240 17.19 -31.25 9.21
CA HIS A 240 15.89 -30.62 9.36
C HIS A 240 16.01 -29.29 10.08
N LEU A 241 15.02 -28.43 9.86
CA LEU A 241 15.02 -27.07 10.42
C LEU A 241 14.27 -26.99 11.74
N LEU A 242 14.77 -26.14 12.63
CA LEU A 242 14.06 -25.60 13.78
C LEU A 242 13.21 -24.39 13.36
N GLY A 243 12.34 -23.90 14.23
CA GLY A 243 11.48 -22.75 13.99
C GLY A 243 12.20 -21.52 13.45
N GLU A 244 13.38 -21.18 14.02
CA GLU A 244 14.23 -20.07 13.52
C GLU A 244 14.66 -20.26 12.05
N GLY A 245 14.87 -21.51 11.63
CA GLY A 245 15.19 -21.85 10.24
C GLY A 245 13.98 -21.62 9.32
N TYR A 246 12.78 -22.01 9.71
CA TYR A 246 11.57 -21.78 8.94
C TYR A 246 11.23 -20.28 8.86
N ILE A 247 11.46 -19.53 9.93
CA ILE A 247 11.32 -18.07 9.91
C ILE A 247 12.31 -17.43 8.92
N LEU A 248 13.58 -17.85 8.92
CA LEU A 248 14.54 -17.38 7.92
C LEU A 248 14.09 -17.73 6.49
N TRP A 249 13.66 -18.98 6.27
CA TRP A 249 13.19 -19.42 4.95
C TRP A 249 12.02 -18.57 4.47
N LYS A 250 10.98 -18.39 5.31
CA LYS A 250 9.88 -17.47 5.03
C LYS A 250 10.38 -16.12 4.55
N HIS A 251 11.34 -15.52 5.26
CA HIS A 251 11.81 -14.16 4.92
C HIS A 251 12.54 -14.10 3.58
N LEU A 252 13.33 -15.11 3.26
CA LEU A 252 14.07 -15.17 1.99
C LEU A 252 13.15 -15.29 0.77
N ILE A 253 12.01 -15.99 0.94
CA ILE A 253 11.09 -16.22 -0.18
C ILE A 253 9.89 -15.27 -0.20
N PHE A 254 9.67 -14.49 0.84
CA PHE A 254 8.53 -13.57 0.96
C PHE A 254 8.34 -12.65 -0.27
N PRO A 255 9.40 -12.04 -0.84
CA PRO A 255 9.28 -11.20 -2.04
C PRO A 255 8.78 -11.97 -3.27
N TYR A 256 9.06 -13.26 -3.35
CA TYR A 256 8.59 -14.13 -4.44
C TYR A 256 7.17 -14.62 -4.22
N VAL A 257 6.79 -14.86 -2.95
CA VAL A 257 5.43 -15.27 -2.57
C VAL A 257 4.43 -14.16 -2.92
N TYR A 258 4.72 -12.91 -2.54
CA TYR A 258 3.82 -11.78 -2.73
C TYR A 258 4.17 -10.84 -3.88
N GLN A 259 5.18 -11.17 -4.69
CA GLN A 259 5.60 -10.35 -5.84
C GLN A 259 5.90 -8.89 -5.48
N LEU A 260 6.69 -8.67 -4.43
CA LEU A 260 7.15 -7.33 -4.05
C LEU A 260 8.13 -6.70 -5.08
N GLN A 261 7.91 -6.93 -6.37
CA GLN A 261 8.72 -6.33 -7.45
C GLN A 261 8.33 -4.87 -7.72
N GLU A 262 7.09 -4.48 -7.37
CA GLU A 262 6.64 -3.11 -7.47
C GLU A 262 6.95 -2.37 -6.17
N LYS A 263 7.69 -1.28 -6.31
CA LYS A 263 7.96 -0.38 -5.19
C LYS A 263 6.65 0.14 -4.59
N PRO A 264 6.55 0.34 -3.25
CA PRO A 264 5.35 0.90 -2.66
C PRO A 264 5.01 2.26 -3.27
N SER A 265 3.77 2.41 -3.73
CA SER A 265 3.23 3.72 -4.05
C SER A 265 2.99 4.47 -2.75
N LEU A 266 3.71 5.56 -2.52
CA LEU A 266 3.54 6.42 -1.36
C LEU A 266 2.65 7.62 -1.73
N LEU A 267 1.68 7.93 -0.89
CA LEU A 267 0.76 9.06 -1.05
C LEU A 267 0.74 9.92 0.22
N PRO A 268 1.04 11.22 0.11
CA PRO A 268 1.65 11.89 -1.05
C PRO A 268 3.04 11.34 -1.36
N LEU A 269 3.47 11.47 -2.63
CA LEU A 269 4.81 11.08 -3.05
C LEU A 269 5.84 11.97 -2.33
N PRO A 270 6.83 11.39 -1.63
CA PRO A 270 7.89 12.17 -1.00
C PRO A 270 8.69 12.98 -2.02
N GLN A 271 9.20 14.14 -1.64
CA GLN A 271 10.00 14.97 -2.54
C GLN A 271 11.23 14.25 -3.09
N LYS A 272 11.86 13.42 -2.27
CA LYS A 272 12.98 12.59 -2.70
C LYS A 272 12.90 11.23 -2.06
N ILE A 273 12.95 10.18 -2.90
CA ILE A 273 13.08 8.80 -2.47
C ILE A 273 14.15 8.10 -3.30
N THR A 274 15.06 7.41 -2.63
CA THR A 274 16.07 6.55 -3.25
C THR A 274 15.94 5.16 -2.67
N TRP A 275 15.64 4.18 -3.50
CA TRP A 275 15.54 2.78 -3.11
C TRP A 275 16.93 2.15 -3.01
N GLY A 276 17.18 1.44 -1.91
CA GLY A 276 18.41 0.70 -1.64
C GLY A 276 18.25 -0.80 -1.90
N TYR A 277 19.27 -1.56 -1.53
CA TYR A 277 19.27 -3.01 -1.60
C TYR A 277 18.98 -3.63 -0.24
N GLY A 278 18.09 -4.65 -0.23
CA GLY A 278 17.74 -5.40 0.97
C GLY A 278 16.52 -4.84 1.68
N TYR A 279 16.27 -5.39 2.86
CA TYR A 279 15.04 -5.15 3.62
C TYR A 279 15.35 -5.01 5.10
N PHE A 280 14.59 -4.16 5.79
CA PHE A 280 14.50 -4.14 7.24
C PHE A 280 13.54 -5.24 7.71
N PRO A 281 14.00 -6.21 8.54
CA PRO A 281 13.18 -7.30 9.02
C PRO A 281 12.30 -6.83 10.19
N LEU A 282 11.13 -6.27 9.88
CA LEU A 282 10.21 -5.71 10.88
C LEU A 282 9.83 -6.74 11.96
N TYR A 283 9.72 -8.02 11.57
CA TYR A 283 9.44 -9.12 12.49
C TYR A 283 10.49 -9.31 13.60
N SER A 284 11.74 -8.89 13.36
CA SER A 284 12.84 -8.94 14.34
C SER A 284 12.96 -7.65 15.16
N CYS A 285 12.17 -6.63 14.87
CA CYS A 285 12.21 -5.36 15.58
C CYS A 285 11.58 -5.51 16.98
N LYS A 286 12.43 -5.46 18.01
CA LYS A 286 12.03 -5.56 19.42
C LYS A 286 12.27 -4.26 20.19
N VAL A 287 12.87 -3.24 19.56
CA VAL A 287 13.32 -2.01 20.23
C VAL A 287 12.94 -0.78 19.42
N ILE A 288 12.39 0.20 20.12
CA ILE A 288 12.29 1.59 19.68
C ILE A 288 13.32 2.40 20.47
N VAL A 289 14.20 3.11 19.77
CA VAL A 289 15.18 4.01 20.38
C VAL A 289 14.68 5.44 20.26
N VAL A 290 14.78 6.20 21.35
CA VAL A 290 14.39 7.62 21.39
C VAL A 290 15.47 8.46 22.02
N ASN A 291 15.74 9.62 21.46
CA ASN A 291 16.74 10.56 21.98
C ASN A 291 16.15 11.67 22.87
N ASP A 292 14.85 11.90 22.82
CA ASP A 292 14.16 12.96 23.57
C ASP A 292 12.84 12.46 24.17
N LYS A 293 12.56 12.86 25.41
CA LYS A 293 11.32 12.52 26.12
C LYS A 293 10.08 13.17 25.50
N LYS A 294 10.23 14.24 24.74
CA LYS A 294 9.13 14.91 24.04
C LYS A 294 8.43 14.00 23.04
N LEU A 295 9.11 12.96 22.54
CA LEU A 295 8.60 11.96 21.57
C LEU A 295 7.60 10.96 22.16
N THR A 296 7.08 11.16 23.38
CA THR A 296 6.19 10.19 24.03
C THR A 296 4.93 9.91 23.20
N GLY A 297 4.29 10.92 22.61
CA GLY A 297 3.10 10.78 21.77
C GLY A 297 3.38 9.97 20.50
N GLU A 298 4.42 10.34 19.77
CA GLU A 298 4.85 9.71 18.53
C GLU A 298 5.32 8.26 18.75
N VAL A 299 5.91 7.97 19.91
CA VAL A 299 6.26 6.60 20.32
C VAL A 299 5.01 5.75 20.51
N GLU A 300 3.98 6.27 21.18
CA GLU A 300 2.73 5.52 21.37
C GLU A 300 1.99 5.31 20.03
N ASP A 301 2.02 6.25 19.11
CA ASP A 301 1.45 6.10 17.78
C ASP A 301 2.22 5.05 16.96
N LEU A 302 3.56 5.05 17.04
CA LEU A 302 4.38 4.02 16.43
C LEU A 302 4.12 2.63 17.05
N LYS A 303 3.96 2.54 18.38
CA LYS A 303 3.60 1.27 19.05
C LYS A 303 2.21 0.76 18.60
N LYS A 304 1.19 1.63 18.53
CA LYS A 304 -0.14 1.28 18.01
C LYS A 304 -0.05 0.76 16.57
N LEU A 305 0.79 1.39 15.73
CA LEU A 305 1.03 0.95 14.37
C LEU A 305 1.68 -0.44 14.33
N LEU A 306 2.72 -0.67 15.12
CA LEU A 306 3.45 -1.95 15.20
C LEU A 306 2.60 -3.07 15.82
N ALA A 307 1.72 -2.76 16.77
CA ALA A 307 0.81 -3.71 17.37
C ALA A 307 -0.13 -4.37 16.36
N ARG A 308 -0.51 -3.68 15.29
CA ARG A 308 -1.32 -4.25 14.18
C ARG A 308 -0.60 -5.40 13.46
N THR A 309 0.71 -5.47 13.56
CA THR A 309 1.55 -6.56 13.02
C THR A 309 1.96 -7.58 14.10
N GLY A 310 1.33 -7.55 15.28
CA GLY A 310 1.63 -8.41 16.41
C GLY A 310 2.93 -8.05 17.15
N ARG A 311 3.44 -6.81 17.03
CA ARG A 311 4.70 -6.37 17.63
C ARG A 311 4.46 -5.46 18.83
N GLN A 312 5.26 -5.67 19.88
CA GLN A 312 5.27 -4.83 21.10
C GLN A 312 6.71 -4.51 21.49
N PRO A 313 7.38 -3.58 20.77
CA PRO A 313 8.77 -3.27 21.04
C PRO A 313 8.94 -2.50 22.36
N GLU A 314 10.06 -2.76 23.03
CA GLU A 314 10.51 -1.99 24.19
C GLU A 314 11.08 -0.63 23.77
N VAL A 315 10.86 0.39 24.60
CA VAL A 315 11.46 1.70 24.39
C VAL A 315 12.77 1.81 25.17
N LYS A 316 13.86 2.13 24.48
CA LYS A 316 15.21 2.27 25.07
C LYS A 316 15.88 3.58 24.64
N LYS A 317 16.89 4.02 25.39
CA LYS A 317 17.74 5.14 24.98
C LYS A 317 18.80 4.75 23.94
N LYS A 318 19.16 3.46 23.84
CA LYS A 318 20.19 2.94 22.96
C LYS A 318 19.93 1.47 22.64
N ALA A 319 20.10 1.09 21.38
CA ALA A 319 20.10 -0.30 20.94
C ALA A 319 21.47 -0.97 21.18
N ARG A 320 21.50 -2.29 21.30
CA ARG A 320 22.72 -3.09 21.29
C ARG A 320 23.27 -3.22 19.87
N LYS A 321 24.52 -3.63 19.72
CA LYS A 321 25.25 -3.69 18.44
C LYS A 321 24.55 -4.53 17.37
N ASP A 322 23.87 -5.60 17.76
CA ASP A 322 23.23 -6.58 16.84
C ASP A 322 21.69 -6.55 16.89
N GLU A 323 21.11 -5.55 17.57
CA GLU A 323 19.65 -5.39 17.60
C GLU A 323 19.11 -4.78 16.31
N VAL A 324 17.93 -5.24 15.92
CA VAL A 324 17.10 -4.61 14.87
C VAL A 324 16.13 -3.66 15.55
N TYR A 325 16.16 -2.38 15.19
CA TYR A 325 15.43 -1.34 15.90
C TYR A 325 14.94 -0.20 15.01
N ILE A 326 13.94 0.51 15.49
CA ILE A 326 13.46 1.77 14.92
C ILE A 326 13.93 2.89 15.85
N GLU A 327 14.54 3.93 15.30
CA GLU A 327 14.99 5.10 16.04
C GLU A 327 14.19 6.32 15.62
N LEU A 328 13.55 6.97 16.59
CA LEU A 328 12.95 8.29 16.45
C LEU A 328 13.93 9.33 17.02
N ARG A 329 14.32 10.30 16.20
CA ARG A 329 15.29 11.31 16.56
C ARG A 329 14.75 12.72 16.34
N LEU A 330 14.66 13.48 17.42
CA LEU A 330 14.40 14.91 17.34
C LEU A 330 15.75 15.64 17.23
N GLU A 331 15.94 16.37 16.13
CA GLU A 331 17.16 17.15 15.87
C GLU A 331 17.16 18.44 16.69
N LYS A 332 18.36 18.90 17.12
CA LYS A 332 18.48 20.00 18.08
C LYS A 332 18.53 21.39 17.47
N SER A 333 18.86 21.53 16.21
CA SER A 333 18.98 22.83 15.54
C SER A 333 18.00 22.94 14.37
N GLU A 334 17.17 23.97 14.40
CA GLU A 334 16.36 24.37 13.26
C GLU A 334 17.23 25.03 12.20
N GLN A 335 17.13 24.57 10.96
CA GLN A 335 17.75 25.27 9.84
C GLN A 335 16.75 26.30 9.32
N PRO A 336 17.14 27.55 9.12
CA PRO A 336 16.26 28.58 8.58
C PRO A 336 15.65 28.15 7.23
N GLY A 337 14.33 28.29 7.09
CA GLY A 337 13.60 27.97 5.84
C GLY A 337 13.15 26.53 5.68
N ILE A 338 13.43 25.63 6.62
CA ILE A 338 12.88 24.27 6.62
C ILE A 338 11.48 24.27 7.24
N SER A 339 10.52 23.61 6.58
CA SER A 339 9.18 23.44 7.10
C SER A 339 9.18 22.63 8.41
N MET A 340 8.36 23.04 9.38
CA MET A 340 8.10 22.30 10.62
C MET A 340 7.59 20.87 10.41
N GLU A 341 7.15 20.55 9.20
CA GLU A 341 6.61 19.25 8.81
C GLU A 341 7.63 18.34 8.12
N SER A 342 8.84 18.84 7.90
CA SER A 342 9.92 18.12 7.20
C SER A 342 10.47 16.98 8.03
N TYR A 343 10.84 15.88 7.36
CA TYR A 343 11.50 14.73 7.99
C TYR A 343 12.45 14.03 7.02
N THR A 344 13.33 13.20 7.57
CA THR A 344 14.13 12.22 6.85
C THR A 344 13.85 10.82 7.40
N LEU A 345 13.78 9.82 6.52
CA LEU A 345 13.56 8.43 6.88
C LEU A 345 14.57 7.55 6.13
N SER A 346 15.46 6.91 6.90
CA SER A 346 16.45 5.96 6.39
C SER A 346 16.08 4.55 6.83
N VAL A 347 15.89 3.64 5.89
CA VAL A 347 15.59 2.23 6.12
C VAL A 347 16.77 1.38 5.67
N SER A 348 17.39 0.69 6.60
CA SER A 348 18.52 -0.21 6.36
C SER A 348 18.26 -1.60 6.98
N LYS A 349 19.14 -2.55 6.73
CA LYS A 349 18.99 -3.94 7.20
C LYS A 349 18.73 -4.09 8.70
N ASN A 350 19.32 -3.24 9.54
CA ASN A 350 19.26 -3.38 11.00
C ASN A 350 18.59 -2.19 11.69
N ARG A 351 18.35 -1.09 10.97
CA ARG A 351 17.88 0.16 11.58
C ARG A 351 16.93 0.89 10.63
N ILE A 352 15.84 1.37 11.19
CA ILE A 352 15.07 2.48 10.63
C ILE A 352 15.41 3.71 11.46
N LEU A 353 15.87 4.78 10.81
CA LEU A 353 16.07 6.09 11.44
C LEU A 353 15.05 7.06 10.85
N LEU A 354 14.17 7.57 11.70
CA LEU A 354 13.28 8.67 11.40
C LEU A 354 13.74 9.89 12.19
N SER A 355 14.15 10.97 11.51
CA SER A 355 14.57 12.21 12.15
C SER A 355 13.86 13.43 11.58
N ALA A 356 13.57 14.39 12.47
CA ALA A 356 12.95 15.67 12.15
C ALA A 356 13.32 16.73 13.20
N PHE A 357 13.09 18.00 12.89
CA PHE A 357 13.30 19.12 13.85
C PHE A 357 12.11 19.31 14.79
N THR A 358 10.94 18.76 14.45
CA THR A 358 9.69 18.92 15.19
C THR A 358 8.99 17.59 15.40
N LEU A 359 8.10 17.55 16.37
CA LEU A 359 7.20 16.40 16.58
C LEU A 359 6.28 16.17 15.38
N HIS A 360 5.80 17.23 14.73
CA HIS A 360 4.98 17.15 13.52
C HIS A 360 5.72 16.45 12.37
N GLY A 361 7.01 16.77 12.15
CA GLY A 361 7.82 16.06 11.17
C GLY A 361 7.99 14.57 11.49
N ILE A 362 8.22 14.21 12.76
CA ILE A 362 8.25 12.78 13.18
C ILE A 362 6.91 12.12 12.91
N PHE A 363 5.78 12.76 13.25
CA PHE A 363 4.44 12.24 12.96
C PHE A 363 4.25 11.95 11.46
N ASN A 364 4.60 12.90 10.58
CA ASN A 364 4.51 12.73 9.13
C ASN A 364 5.39 11.57 8.62
N GLY A 365 6.59 11.40 9.19
CA GLY A 365 7.46 10.28 8.88
C GLY A 365 6.89 8.93 9.33
N ILE A 366 6.18 8.87 10.47
CA ILE A 366 5.45 7.68 10.91
C ILE A 366 4.33 7.32 9.92
N GLN A 367 3.62 8.31 9.34
CA GLN A 367 2.60 8.03 8.32
C GLN A 367 3.23 7.45 7.04
N THR A 368 4.42 7.91 6.65
CA THR A 368 5.17 7.30 5.54
C THR A 368 5.62 5.89 5.88
N LEU A 369 6.16 5.67 7.08
CA LEU A 369 6.54 4.33 7.54
C LEU A 369 5.33 3.38 7.56
N ARG A 370 4.14 3.84 7.94
CA ARG A 370 2.88 3.10 7.88
C ARG A 370 2.58 2.58 6.47
N GLN A 371 2.81 3.39 5.44
CA GLN A 371 2.58 2.97 4.05
C GLN A 371 3.67 2.01 3.55
N LEU A 372 4.92 2.16 4.02
CA LEU A 372 6.01 1.23 3.72
C LEU A 372 5.81 -0.15 4.35
N MET A 373 5.08 -0.24 5.47
CA MET A 373 4.83 -1.47 6.23
C MET A 373 3.77 -2.40 5.61
N ARG A 374 3.46 -2.31 4.33
CA ARG A 374 2.39 -3.01 3.59
C ARG A 374 1.93 -4.33 4.24
N ASP A 375 2.87 -5.28 4.40
CA ASP A 375 2.60 -6.67 4.79
C ASP A 375 3.02 -6.98 6.23
N GLY A 376 3.54 -5.98 6.95
CA GLY A 376 3.92 -6.10 8.36
C GLY A 376 5.12 -7.03 8.65
N VAL A 377 5.86 -7.45 7.63
CA VAL A 377 6.96 -8.43 7.76
C VAL A 377 8.32 -7.82 7.45
N MET A 378 8.43 -7.14 6.31
CA MET A 378 9.67 -6.51 5.86
C MET A 378 9.41 -5.15 5.22
N ILE A 379 10.37 -4.24 5.37
CA ILE A 379 10.32 -2.91 4.74
C ILE A 379 11.53 -2.79 3.84
N GLU A 380 11.32 -2.39 2.57
CA GLU A 380 12.42 -2.19 1.63
C GLU A 380 13.38 -1.09 2.08
N ALA A 381 14.67 -1.34 1.88
CA ALA A 381 15.70 -0.34 2.16
C ALA A 381 15.49 0.89 1.28
N CYS A 382 15.46 2.07 1.89
CA CYS A 382 15.29 3.33 1.18
C CYS A 382 15.80 4.52 2.00
N GLU A 383 16.08 5.62 1.31
CA GLU A 383 16.33 6.93 1.87
C GLU A 383 15.27 7.90 1.38
N ILE A 384 14.55 8.53 2.30
CA ILE A 384 13.49 9.49 2.02
C ILE A 384 13.84 10.82 2.68
N THR A 385 13.69 11.90 1.90
CA THR A 385 13.65 13.27 2.41
C THR A 385 12.37 13.90 1.93
N ASP A 386 11.57 14.41 2.84
CA ASP A 386 10.25 14.92 2.52
C ASP A 386 9.96 16.24 3.24
N THR A 387 9.27 17.12 2.52
CA THR A 387 8.75 18.38 3.02
C THR A 387 7.51 18.75 2.19
N PRO A 388 6.44 19.28 2.79
CA PRO A 388 5.22 19.57 2.03
C PRO A 388 5.46 20.68 1.01
N ALA A 389 4.92 20.51 -0.19
CA ALA A 389 4.95 21.53 -1.23
C ALA A 389 4.06 22.74 -0.88
N PHE A 390 2.98 22.53 -0.12
CA PHE A 390 2.05 23.55 0.33
C PHE A 390 1.84 23.45 1.85
N SER A 391 1.78 24.59 2.54
CA SER A 391 1.56 24.66 3.99
C SER A 391 0.10 24.38 4.39
N TRP A 392 -0.86 24.56 3.48
CA TRP A 392 -2.28 24.30 3.68
C TRP A 392 -2.74 23.14 2.79
N ARG A 393 -3.18 22.05 3.41
CA ARG A 393 -3.67 20.85 2.75
C ARG A 393 -4.96 20.43 3.45
N GLY A 394 -6.06 21.08 3.02
CA GLY A 394 -7.35 21.03 3.70
C GLY A 394 -8.30 19.96 3.16
N TYR A 395 -9.18 19.54 4.04
CA TYR A 395 -10.42 18.82 3.73
C TYR A 395 -11.58 19.48 4.44
N MET A 396 -12.63 19.83 3.69
CA MET A 396 -13.85 20.43 4.18
C MET A 396 -14.99 19.44 4.16
N ILE A 397 -15.80 19.44 5.22
CA ILE A 397 -17.01 18.65 5.32
C ILE A 397 -18.19 19.51 5.74
N ASP A 398 -19.30 19.35 5.04
CA ASP A 398 -20.56 20.06 5.30
C ASP A 398 -21.43 19.24 6.25
N VAL A 399 -21.41 19.62 7.53
CA VAL A 399 -22.29 19.05 8.55
C VAL A 399 -23.54 19.89 8.77
N GLY A 400 -23.57 21.10 8.23
CA GLY A 400 -24.74 22.00 8.26
C GLY A 400 -25.93 21.39 7.54
N ARG A 401 -25.73 20.90 6.30
CA ARG A 401 -26.80 20.26 5.51
C ARG A 401 -27.14 18.86 6.01
N ASN A 402 -26.15 18.03 6.34
CA ASN A 402 -26.36 16.68 6.89
C ASN A 402 -25.47 16.44 8.10
N PHE A 403 -26.08 16.11 9.24
CA PHE A 403 -25.35 15.79 10.47
C PHE A 403 -24.50 14.53 10.32
N MET A 404 -23.30 14.57 10.88
CA MET A 404 -22.39 13.45 10.89
C MET A 404 -22.00 13.10 12.33
N SER A 405 -21.95 11.80 12.66
CA SER A 405 -21.58 11.38 14.02
C SER A 405 -20.11 11.68 14.33
N MET A 406 -19.80 11.86 15.62
CA MET A 406 -18.43 12.07 16.11
C MET A 406 -17.47 10.96 15.66
N ASP A 407 -17.92 9.69 15.68
CA ASP A 407 -17.12 8.56 15.24
C ASP A 407 -16.73 8.65 13.76
N LEU A 408 -17.69 9.07 12.93
CA LEU A 408 -17.44 9.22 11.49
C LEU A 408 -16.51 10.41 11.20
N LEU A 409 -16.67 11.53 11.91
CA LEU A 409 -15.75 12.67 11.84
C LEU A 409 -14.32 12.28 12.24
N LYS A 410 -14.16 11.52 13.34
CA LYS A 410 -12.86 11.02 13.77
C LYS A 410 -12.22 10.07 12.75
N GLN A 411 -13.01 9.20 12.10
CA GLN A 411 -12.52 8.36 11.00
C GLN A 411 -11.99 9.21 9.82
N GLN A 412 -12.70 10.29 9.44
CA GLN A 412 -12.22 11.21 8.41
C GLN A 412 -10.90 11.87 8.81
N ILE A 413 -10.78 12.33 10.06
CA ILE A 413 -9.56 12.94 10.59
C ILE A 413 -8.40 11.92 10.61
N ASP A 414 -8.64 10.65 10.92
CA ASP A 414 -7.63 9.60 10.87
C ASP A 414 -7.14 9.35 9.42
N ILE A 415 -8.05 9.41 8.44
CA ILE A 415 -7.69 9.33 7.02
C ILE A 415 -6.88 10.55 6.61
N MET A 416 -7.30 11.75 6.99
CA MET A 416 -6.54 12.98 6.74
C MET A 416 -5.11 12.87 7.27
N ALA A 417 -4.94 12.44 8.53
CA ALA A 417 -3.65 12.24 9.16
C ALA A 417 -2.78 11.23 8.38
N ALA A 418 -3.36 10.10 7.95
CA ALA A 418 -2.66 9.05 7.21
C ALA A 418 -2.09 9.54 5.87
N TYR A 419 -2.73 10.54 5.25
CA TYR A 419 -2.32 11.16 3.99
C TYR A 419 -1.72 12.57 4.17
N LYS A 420 -1.38 12.96 5.42
CA LYS A 420 -0.71 14.21 5.78
C LYS A 420 -1.51 15.47 5.39
N LEU A 421 -2.84 15.40 5.34
CA LEU A 421 -3.69 16.58 5.31
C LEU A 421 -3.65 17.23 6.71
N ASN A 422 -3.52 18.56 6.76
CA ASN A 422 -3.25 19.29 8.00
C ASN A 422 -4.29 20.35 8.37
N VAL A 423 -5.37 20.45 7.63
CA VAL A 423 -6.46 21.39 7.92
C VAL A 423 -7.82 20.70 7.77
N PHE A 424 -8.60 20.67 8.84
CA PHE A 424 -9.98 20.19 8.84
C PHE A 424 -10.92 21.37 8.86
N HIS A 425 -11.56 21.65 7.72
CA HIS A 425 -12.51 22.74 7.56
C HIS A 425 -13.93 22.20 7.85
N PHE A 426 -14.54 22.71 8.89
CA PHE A 426 -15.79 22.23 9.46
C PHE A 426 -16.93 23.21 9.17
N HIS A 427 -17.68 22.98 8.08
CA HIS A 427 -18.79 23.80 7.66
C HIS A 427 -20.05 23.44 8.47
N ALA A 428 -20.31 24.22 9.53
CA ALA A 428 -21.21 23.83 10.60
C ALA A 428 -22.56 24.53 10.60
N THR A 429 -22.76 25.55 9.76
CA THR A 429 -23.99 26.35 9.71
C THR A 429 -24.47 26.56 8.29
N GLU A 430 -25.76 26.40 8.08
CA GLU A 430 -26.39 26.40 6.77
C GLU A 430 -27.85 26.83 6.81
N ASP A 431 -28.48 27.03 5.67
CA ASP A 431 -29.91 27.22 5.54
C ASP A 431 -30.73 26.09 6.18
N ILE A 432 -30.18 24.87 6.09
CA ILE A 432 -30.80 23.63 6.58
C ILE A 432 -30.77 23.57 8.10
N ALA A 433 -29.62 23.84 8.73
CA ALA A 433 -29.45 23.74 10.17
C ALA A 433 -28.23 24.50 10.68
N TRP A 434 -28.28 24.89 11.93
CA TRP A 434 -27.18 25.35 12.75
C TRP A 434 -26.73 24.19 13.65
N ARG A 435 -25.48 23.74 13.56
CA ARG A 435 -25.00 22.49 14.19
C ARG A 435 -24.10 22.67 15.42
N ILE A 436 -23.80 23.88 15.85
CA ILE A 436 -22.93 24.13 17.02
C ILE A 436 -23.74 24.76 18.17
N ALA A 437 -23.65 24.16 19.35
CA ALA A 437 -24.27 24.73 20.53
C ALA A 437 -23.66 26.09 20.89
N ILE A 438 -24.51 27.10 21.12
CA ILE A 438 -24.16 28.41 21.64
C ILE A 438 -24.99 28.62 22.93
N LYS A 439 -24.32 28.72 24.06
CA LYS A 439 -25.00 28.78 25.37
C LYS A 439 -25.91 29.99 25.50
N GLN A 440 -25.47 31.13 24.95
CA GLN A 440 -26.24 32.37 24.99
C GLN A 440 -27.47 32.31 24.10
N TYR A 441 -27.50 31.45 23.09
CA TYR A 441 -28.58 31.34 22.10
C TYR A 441 -28.96 29.87 21.84
N PRO A 442 -29.53 29.16 22.82
CA PRO A 442 -29.88 27.74 22.70
C PRO A 442 -30.92 27.47 21.60
N GLU A 443 -31.72 28.47 21.24
CA GLU A 443 -32.71 28.40 20.15
C GLU A 443 -32.09 28.08 18.78
N LEU A 444 -30.80 28.34 18.55
CA LEU A 444 -30.11 28.02 17.30
C LEU A 444 -30.11 26.52 17.02
N THR A 445 -30.13 25.68 18.05
CA THR A 445 -30.03 24.22 17.94
C THR A 445 -31.32 23.47 18.28
N THR A 446 -32.46 24.17 18.38
CA THR A 446 -33.72 23.51 18.61
C THR A 446 -34.21 22.75 17.37
N PRO A 447 -34.94 21.63 17.54
CA PRO A 447 -35.43 20.83 16.40
C PRO A 447 -36.30 21.62 15.41
N GLU A 448 -37.01 22.64 15.88
CA GLU A 448 -37.94 23.48 15.09
C GLU A 448 -37.16 24.38 14.09
N THR A 449 -35.92 24.71 14.38
CA THR A 449 -35.08 25.55 13.52
C THR A 449 -34.35 24.76 12.44
N MET A 450 -34.37 23.42 12.53
CA MET A 450 -33.68 22.51 11.61
C MET A 450 -34.65 21.89 10.61
N LEU A 451 -34.30 21.89 9.33
CA LEU A 451 -35.07 21.25 8.25
C LEU A 451 -34.73 19.76 8.11
N ARG A 452 -33.46 19.39 8.41
CA ARG A 452 -32.94 18.03 8.27
C ARG A 452 -32.16 17.62 9.53
N ASN A 453 -32.20 16.34 9.90
CA ASN A 453 -31.55 15.79 11.10
C ASN A 453 -31.91 16.63 12.35
N LYS A 454 -33.21 16.80 12.58
CA LYS A 454 -33.75 17.68 13.62
C LYS A 454 -33.26 17.32 15.03
N GLY A 455 -32.77 18.30 15.77
CA GLY A 455 -32.22 18.13 17.10
C GLY A 455 -30.84 17.50 17.17
N GLN A 456 -30.22 17.22 16.03
CA GLN A 456 -28.84 16.75 15.99
C GLN A 456 -27.88 17.93 15.79
N TYR A 457 -27.02 18.14 16.78
CA TYR A 457 -26.03 19.21 16.81
C TYR A 457 -24.83 18.76 17.66
N TYR A 458 -23.74 19.49 17.60
CA TYR A 458 -22.55 19.23 18.43
C TYR A 458 -22.57 20.10 19.66
N SER A 459 -22.47 19.46 20.83
CA SER A 459 -22.30 20.10 22.12
C SER A 459 -20.94 20.78 22.26
N GLU A 460 -20.77 21.64 23.23
CA GLU A 460 -19.47 22.25 23.56
C GLU A 460 -18.40 21.18 23.84
N ALA A 461 -18.78 20.11 24.56
CA ALA A 461 -17.87 19.01 24.88
C ALA A 461 -17.40 18.28 23.62
N GLU A 462 -18.29 17.98 22.66
CA GLU A 462 -17.97 17.32 21.43
C GLU A 462 -17.09 18.18 20.51
N ILE A 463 -17.33 19.49 20.40
CA ILE A 463 -16.45 20.37 19.62
C ILE A 463 -15.05 20.47 20.27
N LYS A 464 -14.95 20.56 21.61
CA LYS A 464 -13.67 20.53 22.31
C LYS A 464 -12.92 19.21 22.07
N GLU A 465 -13.63 18.09 22.12
CA GLU A 465 -13.09 16.77 21.82
C GLU A 465 -12.59 16.69 20.38
N LEU A 466 -13.34 17.21 19.41
CA LEU A 466 -12.96 17.20 17.99
C LEU A 466 -11.71 18.06 17.74
N ILE A 467 -11.63 19.24 18.36
CA ILE A 467 -10.44 20.10 18.30
C ILE A 467 -9.21 19.41 18.90
N ALA A 468 -9.36 18.77 20.06
CA ALA A 468 -8.28 18.01 20.70
C ALA A 468 -7.83 16.85 19.82
N TYR A 469 -8.78 16.11 19.23
CA TYR A 469 -8.52 14.98 18.34
C TYR A 469 -7.75 15.40 17.07
N CYS A 470 -8.08 16.55 16.49
CA CYS A 470 -7.32 17.17 15.40
C CYS A 470 -5.90 17.53 15.85
N LYS A 471 -5.77 18.20 17.01
CA LYS A 471 -4.48 18.68 17.54
C LYS A 471 -3.49 17.55 17.80
N GLU A 472 -3.95 16.41 18.33
CA GLU A 472 -3.14 15.20 18.51
C GLU A 472 -2.56 14.65 17.19
N ARG A 473 -3.17 14.99 16.05
CA ARG A 473 -2.78 14.58 14.70
C ARG A 473 -2.15 15.69 13.87
N TYR A 474 -1.79 16.79 14.53
CA TYR A 474 -1.24 18.00 13.88
C TYR A 474 -2.15 18.58 12.80
N ILE A 475 -3.47 18.45 12.96
CA ILE A 475 -4.50 18.99 12.08
C ILE A 475 -5.10 20.24 12.71
N THR A 476 -5.09 21.34 11.98
CA THR A 476 -5.73 22.59 12.37
C THR A 476 -7.23 22.48 12.13
N PHE A 477 -8.03 22.68 13.17
CA PHE A 477 -9.48 22.77 13.07
C PHE A 477 -9.89 24.18 12.65
N VAL A 478 -10.61 24.31 11.53
CA VAL A 478 -11.13 25.57 11.00
C VAL A 478 -12.66 25.51 10.97
N PRO A 479 -13.34 26.10 11.95
CA PRO A 479 -14.80 26.17 11.93
C PRO A 479 -15.26 27.20 10.92
N GLU A 480 -16.35 26.88 10.21
CA GLU A 480 -17.09 27.83 9.39
C GLU A 480 -18.44 28.12 10.01
N ILE A 481 -18.67 29.40 10.25
CA ILE A 481 -19.97 29.98 10.61
C ILE A 481 -20.35 30.90 9.47
N ASP A 482 -21.12 30.36 8.52
CA ASP A 482 -21.44 31.07 7.30
C ASP A 482 -22.34 32.29 7.54
N MET A 483 -21.93 33.44 7.00
CA MET A 483 -22.59 34.71 7.23
C MET A 483 -22.25 35.75 6.13
N PRO A 484 -23.18 36.58 5.69
CA PRO A 484 -24.61 36.55 6.02
C PRO A 484 -25.40 35.64 5.08
N GLY A 485 -24.74 34.93 4.16
CA GLY A 485 -25.32 33.90 3.30
C GLY A 485 -25.66 32.64 4.09
N HIS A 486 -26.32 31.69 3.44
CA HIS A 486 -26.65 30.35 4.01
C HIS A 486 -27.14 30.38 5.47
N SER A 487 -27.96 31.41 5.82
CA SER A 487 -28.28 31.78 7.18
C SER A 487 -29.77 31.62 7.55
N ALA A 488 -30.55 30.84 6.76
CA ALA A 488 -31.96 30.69 7.01
C ALA A 488 -32.26 29.96 8.36
N ALA A 489 -31.37 29.07 8.81
CA ALA A 489 -31.49 28.47 10.15
C ALA A 489 -31.36 29.54 11.24
N PHE A 490 -30.39 30.44 11.13
CA PHE A 490 -30.26 31.58 12.04
C PHE A 490 -31.50 32.46 12.02
N LYS A 491 -32.05 32.79 10.85
CA LYS A 491 -33.29 33.59 10.73
C LYS A 491 -34.47 32.90 11.38
N ARG A 492 -34.60 31.58 11.26
CA ARG A 492 -35.67 30.84 11.94
C ARG A 492 -35.54 30.89 13.47
N ALA A 493 -34.31 30.79 13.99
CA ALA A 493 -34.04 30.86 15.42
C ALA A 493 -34.17 32.27 15.97
N MET A 494 -33.45 33.22 15.41
CA MET A 494 -33.30 34.57 15.95
C MET A 494 -34.40 35.55 15.53
N LYS A 495 -35.29 35.14 14.59
CA LYS A 495 -36.34 35.96 14.01
C LYS A 495 -35.88 37.28 13.40
N THR A 496 -34.63 37.33 12.94
CA THR A 496 -34.01 38.52 12.31
C THR A 496 -32.98 38.11 11.25
N ASP A 497 -32.68 39.04 10.33
CA ASP A 497 -31.60 38.87 9.37
C ASP A 497 -30.24 39.21 9.99
N MET A 498 -29.20 38.48 9.66
CA MET A 498 -27.84 38.75 10.18
C MET A 498 -27.33 40.15 9.82
N GLN A 499 -27.75 40.70 8.69
CA GLN A 499 -27.35 42.04 8.21
C GLN A 499 -28.11 43.19 8.88
N SER A 500 -29.14 42.92 9.71
CA SER A 500 -29.80 43.96 10.51
C SER A 500 -28.92 44.33 11.70
N ASP A 501 -29.19 45.46 12.37
CA ASP A 501 -28.46 45.92 13.56
C ASP A 501 -28.54 44.90 14.68
N SER A 502 -29.72 44.34 14.92
CA SER A 502 -29.91 43.27 15.91
C SER A 502 -29.21 41.97 15.51
N GLY A 503 -29.27 41.61 14.22
CA GLY A 503 -28.58 40.43 13.69
C GLY A 503 -27.06 40.53 13.82
N LEU A 504 -26.48 41.68 13.50
CA LEU A 504 -25.05 41.93 13.68
C LEU A 504 -24.64 41.85 15.16
N LEU A 505 -25.47 42.33 16.08
CA LEU A 505 -25.23 42.20 17.51
C LEU A 505 -25.22 40.72 17.94
N TYR A 506 -26.20 39.92 17.50
CA TYR A 506 -26.24 38.49 17.78
C TYR A 506 -25.03 37.77 17.22
N VAL A 507 -24.62 38.05 15.95
CA VAL A 507 -23.44 37.50 15.34
C VAL A 507 -22.18 37.81 16.14
N LYS A 508 -21.98 39.06 16.59
CA LYS A 508 -20.84 39.44 17.44
C LYS A 508 -20.84 38.68 18.78
N ASN A 509 -22.01 38.50 19.42
CA ASN A 509 -22.11 37.73 20.67
C ASN A 509 -21.79 36.25 20.46
N ILE A 510 -22.29 35.63 19.39
CA ILE A 510 -21.98 34.25 19.00
C ILE A 510 -20.47 34.08 18.78
N LEU A 511 -19.86 34.96 17.99
CA LEU A 511 -18.43 34.93 17.69
C LEU A 511 -17.59 35.13 18.94
N LYS A 512 -18.02 36.02 19.87
CA LYS A 512 -17.34 36.21 21.15
C LYS A 512 -17.36 34.92 21.99
N GLU A 513 -18.54 34.32 22.15
CA GLU A 513 -18.68 33.07 22.90
C GLU A 513 -17.83 31.99 22.25
N PHE A 514 -17.93 31.80 20.93
CA PHE A 514 -17.20 30.79 20.18
C PHE A 514 -15.68 30.95 20.32
N CYS A 515 -15.14 32.14 20.02
CA CYS A 515 -13.72 32.41 20.05
C CYS A 515 -13.09 32.37 21.46
N THR A 516 -13.89 32.60 22.51
CA THR A 516 -13.40 32.49 23.89
C THR A 516 -13.52 31.07 24.45
N THR A 517 -14.44 30.26 23.93
CA THR A 517 -14.68 28.89 24.37
C THR A 517 -13.70 27.89 23.72
N TYR A 518 -13.32 28.13 22.45
CA TYR A 518 -12.58 27.18 21.64
C TYR A 518 -11.19 27.71 21.26
N ASP A 519 -10.18 26.84 21.39
CA ASP A 519 -8.81 27.11 20.98
C ASP A 519 -8.65 26.89 19.46
N VAL A 520 -9.12 27.86 18.69
CA VAL A 520 -9.02 27.86 17.21
C VAL A 520 -8.22 29.07 16.75
N GLN A 521 -7.46 28.91 15.67
CA GLN A 521 -6.64 29.99 15.09
C GLN A 521 -7.41 30.78 14.02
N TYR A 522 -8.29 30.12 13.30
CA TYR A 522 -9.03 30.65 12.16
C TYR A 522 -10.53 30.58 12.40
N ILE A 523 -11.27 31.50 11.83
CA ILE A 523 -12.71 31.44 11.65
C ILE A 523 -13.00 31.66 10.17
N HIS A 524 -13.69 30.71 9.55
CA HIS A 524 -14.22 30.88 8.21
C HIS A 524 -15.62 31.47 8.30
N ILE A 525 -15.89 32.54 7.55
CA ILE A 525 -17.17 33.27 7.62
C ILE A 525 -18.06 33.09 6.39
N GLY A 526 -17.68 32.18 5.47
CA GLY A 526 -18.42 31.97 4.23
C GLY A 526 -18.46 33.20 3.34
N ALA A 527 -19.64 33.83 3.29
CA ALA A 527 -19.97 35.08 2.60
C ALA A 527 -20.03 35.00 1.07
N ASP A 528 -20.22 33.82 0.53
CA ASP A 528 -20.55 33.58 -0.89
C ASP A 528 -22.07 33.54 -1.12
N GLU A 529 -22.48 33.48 -2.37
CA GLU A 529 -23.86 33.33 -2.86
C GLU A 529 -24.91 34.25 -2.22
N VAL A 530 -24.52 35.43 -1.72
CA VAL A 530 -25.40 36.34 -1.00
C VAL A 530 -25.28 37.78 -1.46
N LYS A 531 -26.40 38.46 -1.46
CA LYS A 531 -26.43 39.90 -1.69
C LYS A 531 -26.07 40.65 -0.39
N ILE A 532 -24.96 41.38 -0.40
CA ILE A 532 -24.55 42.22 0.71
C ILE A 532 -25.38 43.50 0.68
N ILE A 533 -26.37 43.60 1.55
CA ILE A 533 -27.27 44.77 1.72
C ILE A 533 -26.59 45.80 2.64
N ASN A 534 -26.12 45.34 3.82
CA ASN A 534 -25.33 46.15 4.74
C ASN A 534 -23.84 46.05 4.39
N LYS A 535 -23.33 47.04 3.70
CA LYS A 535 -21.92 47.07 3.23
C LYS A 535 -20.89 47.09 4.38
N ASN A 536 -21.31 47.43 5.60
CA ASN A 536 -20.43 47.44 6.78
C ASN A 536 -20.39 46.07 7.48
N PHE A 537 -21.33 45.15 7.18
CA PHE A 537 -21.47 43.88 7.89
C PHE A 537 -20.16 43.06 7.88
N ILE A 538 -19.66 42.69 6.68
CA ILE A 538 -18.44 41.89 6.53
C ILE A 538 -17.20 42.59 7.13
N PRO A 539 -16.91 43.87 6.83
CA PRO A 539 -15.81 44.59 7.44
C PRO A 539 -15.87 44.66 8.97
N GLU A 540 -17.05 44.86 9.55
CA GLU A 540 -17.23 44.93 11.01
C GLU A 540 -17.05 43.55 11.67
N VAL A 541 -17.60 42.50 11.08
CA VAL A 541 -17.43 41.11 11.55
C VAL A 541 -15.96 40.72 11.48
N THR A 542 -15.28 41.01 10.36
CA THR A 542 -13.85 40.72 10.18
C THR A 542 -13.02 41.40 11.28
N LYS A 543 -13.16 42.71 11.45
CA LYS A 543 -12.45 43.47 12.50
C LYS A 543 -12.74 42.91 13.91
N TYR A 544 -13.99 42.50 14.15
CA TYR A 544 -14.37 41.94 15.45
C TYR A 544 -13.67 40.60 15.71
N ILE A 545 -13.64 39.69 14.76
CA ILE A 545 -12.92 38.40 14.87
C ILE A 545 -11.41 38.65 15.07
N GLU A 546 -10.82 39.60 14.31
CA GLU A 546 -9.41 39.98 14.47
C GLU A 546 -9.13 40.55 15.86
N SER A 547 -10.05 41.35 16.43
CA SER A 547 -9.93 41.87 17.81
C SER A 547 -9.99 40.78 18.88
N LEU A 548 -10.55 39.60 18.54
CA LEU A 548 -10.54 38.41 19.38
C LEU A 548 -9.27 37.53 19.15
N GLY A 549 -8.29 38.03 18.38
CA GLY A 549 -7.02 37.37 18.11
C GLY A 549 -7.09 36.21 17.10
N LYS A 550 -8.15 36.15 16.28
CA LYS A 550 -8.33 35.10 15.26
C LYS A 550 -8.10 35.64 13.86
N LYS A 551 -7.73 34.77 12.92
CA LYS A 551 -7.62 35.09 11.48
C LYS A 551 -8.94 34.74 10.78
N VAL A 552 -9.29 35.51 9.77
CA VAL A 552 -10.53 35.37 9.02
C VAL A 552 -10.28 34.75 7.66
N ILE A 553 -11.14 33.81 7.26
CA ILE A 553 -11.17 33.20 5.93
C ILE A 553 -12.57 33.43 5.35
N GLY A 554 -12.68 33.60 4.03
CA GLY A 554 -13.97 33.68 3.34
C GLY A 554 -13.88 33.23 1.89
N TRP A 555 -15.01 32.80 1.34
CA TRP A 555 -15.11 32.32 -0.04
C TRP A 555 -14.92 33.45 -1.07
N GLN A 556 -14.20 33.18 -2.14
CA GLN A 556 -13.99 34.10 -3.25
C GLN A 556 -14.30 33.42 -4.60
N PRO A 557 -15.22 33.98 -5.44
CA PRO A 557 -15.96 35.24 -5.25
C PRO A 557 -16.90 35.21 -4.05
N GLY A 558 -17.09 36.33 -3.39
CA GLY A 558 -17.90 36.46 -2.17
C GLY A 558 -18.08 37.88 -1.71
N GLY A 559 -18.22 38.09 -0.40
CA GLY A 559 -18.48 39.39 0.21
C GLY A 559 -17.36 40.43 0.03
N ASN A 560 -17.64 41.65 0.51
CA ASN A 560 -16.71 42.79 0.46
C ASN A 560 -15.66 42.72 1.61
N PHE A 561 -14.80 41.70 1.53
CA PHE A 561 -13.76 41.43 2.53
C PHE A 561 -12.67 42.51 2.63
N THR A 562 -12.05 42.59 3.79
CA THR A 562 -10.83 43.39 4.01
C THR A 562 -9.61 42.68 3.44
N ASP A 563 -8.50 43.40 3.22
CA ASP A 563 -7.27 42.82 2.64
C ASP A 563 -6.60 41.78 3.57
N ASN A 564 -6.87 41.80 4.88
CA ASN A 564 -6.37 40.84 5.84
C ASN A 564 -7.09 39.47 5.78
N THR A 565 -8.27 39.39 5.16
CA THR A 565 -9.03 38.15 5.05
C THR A 565 -8.38 37.21 4.06
N ILE A 566 -8.11 35.97 4.43
CA ILE A 566 -7.63 34.92 3.54
C ILE A 566 -8.78 34.54 2.58
N ARG A 567 -8.49 34.45 1.28
CA ARG A 567 -9.49 34.11 0.25
C ARG A 567 -9.46 32.61 -0.03
N GLN A 568 -10.57 31.92 0.13
CA GLN A 568 -10.73 30.56 -0.37
C GLN A 568 -11.44 30.61 -1.73
N LEU A 569 -10.68 30.26 -2.78
CA LEU A 569 -11.16 30.35 -4.17
C LEU A 569 -12.02 29.14 -4.49
N TRP A 570 -13.24 29.35 -4.99
CA TRP A 570 -14.15 28.26 -5.35
C TRP A 570 -14.63 28.31 -6.82
N MET A 571 -14.43 29.44 -7.50
CA MET A 571 -14.71 29.63 -8.92
C MET A 571 -13.48 30.18 -9.66
N ASP A 572 -13.46 30.04 -10.99
CA ASP A 572 -12.33 30.48 -11.85
C ASP A 572 -12.23 32.00 -12.03
N ASP A 573 -13.13 32.79 -11.44
CA ASP A 573 -13.06 34.25 -11.50
C ASP A 573 -11.90 34.78 -10.65
N ASN A 574 -10.75 35.02 -11.30
CA ASN A 574 -9.52 35.51 -10.68
C ASN A 574 -9.43 37.05 -10.71
N SER A 575 -10.44 37.75 -11.22
CA SER A 575 -10.38 39.20 -11.46
C SER A 575 -10.05 40.03 -10.22
N HIS A 576 -10.39 39.52 -9.03
CA HIS A 576 -10.18 40.20 -7.74
C HIS A 576 -8.82 39.92 -7.06
N LEU A 577 -8.09 38.88 -7.44
CA LEU A 577 -6.76 38.57 -6.89
C LEU A 577 -5.65 39.35 -7.61
N SER A 578 -5.86 39.75 -8.85
CA SER A 578 -4.86 40.47 -9.67
C SER A 578 -4.62 41.91 -9.23
N SER A 579 -5.54 42.51 -8.48
CA SER A 579 -5.48 43.92 -8.08
C SER A 579 -4.75 44.17 -6.76
N ASN A 580 -4.58 43.14 -5.89
CA ASN A 580 -3.89 43.29 -4.62
C ASN A 580 -2.88 42.17 -4.39
N LYS A 581 -1.59 42.48 -4.47
CA LYS A 581 -0.47 41.54 -4.44
C LYS A 581 -0.17 40.94 -3.05
N ASN A 582 -0.90 41.31 -1.99
CA ASN A 582 -0.58 40.90 -0.61
C ASN A 582 -1.64 40.01 0.05
N ILE A 583 -2.65 39.52 -0.68
CA ILE A 583 -3.72 38.72 -0.13
C ILE A 583 -3.35 37.23 -0.18
N GLN A 584 -3.41 36.56 0.97
CA GLN A 584 -3.27 35.11 1.04
C GLN A 584 -4.51 34.40 0.49
N TYR A 585 -4.29 33.27 -0.21
CA TYR A 585 -5.40 32.48 -0.76
C TYR A 585 -5.18 30.97 -0.68
N ILE A 586 -6.31 30.26 -0.63
CA ILE A 586 -6.47 28.81 -0.65
C ILE A 586 -7.22 28.45 -1.92
N ASP A 587 -6.78 27.41 -2.63
CA ASP A 587 -7.43 26.95 -3.86
C ASP A 587 -8.40 25.80 -3.57
N SER A 588 -9.70 26.00 -3.86
CA SER A 588 -10.73 24.96 -3.82
C SER A 588 -11.43 24.79 -5.17
N ARG A 589 -10.96 25.49 -6.22
CA ARG A 589 -11.53 25.44 -7.55
C ARG A 589 -11.37 24.05 -8.14
N HIS A 590 -12.50 23.45 -8.57
CA HIS A 590 -12.54 22.09 -9.11
C HIS A 590 -12.04 20.98 -8.15
N LEU A 591 -12.07 21.25 -6.83
CA LEU A 591 -11.67 20.30 -5.80
C LEU A 591 -12.88 19.80 -4.98
N TYR A 592 -14.04 19.69 -5.64
CA TYR A 592 -15.29 19.24 -5.00
C TYR A 592 -15.48 17.74 -5.22
N LEU A 593 -15.70 17.00 -4.11
CA LEU A 593 -15.85 15.54 -4.10
C LEU A 593 -17.30 15.08 -4.32
N ASN A 594 -18.27 16.00 -4.30
CA ASN A 594 -19.70 15.72 -4.40
C ASN A 594 -20.27 15.82 -5.82
N HIS A 595 -19.42 15.82 -6.86
CA HIS A 595 -19.89 15.78 -8.24
C HIS A 595 -20.74 14.54 -8.53
N LEU A 596 -21.72 14.69 -9.41
CA LEU A 596 -22.64 13.62 -9.82
C LEU A 596 -21.94 12.47 -10.53
N ASP A 597 -20.86 12.77 -11.25
CA ASP A 597 -19.96 11.79 -11.86
C ASP A 597 -18.66 11.67 -11.03
N PRO A 598 -18.51 10.61 -10.24
CA PRO A 598 -17.30 10.42 -9.44
C PRO A 598 -16.03 10.24 -10.27
N LEU A 599 -16.13 9.68 -11.48
CA LEU A 599 -14.99 9.49 -12.37
C LEU A 599 -14.49 10.83 -12.93
N GLU A 600 -15.41 11.71 -13.33
CA GLU A 600 -15.09 13.07 -13.77
C GLU A 600 -14.41 13.86 -12.63
N SER A 601 -14.93 13.78 -11.41
CA SER A 601 -14.32 14.39 -10.22
C SER A 601 -12.89 13.93 -10.02
N VAL A 602 -12.64 12.62 -10.08
CA VAL A 602 -11.29 12.04 -9.92
C VAL A 602 -10.36 12.57 -11.01
N VAL A 603 -10.77 12.53 -12.27
CA VAL A 603 -9.95 13.01 -13.40
C VAL A 603 -9.65 14.50 -13.27
N THR A 604 -10.63 15.30 -12.90
CA THR A 604 -10.49 16.76 -12.73
C THR A 604 -9.52 17.07 -11.59
N ILE A 605 -9.68 16.44 -10.44
CA ILE A 605 -8.80 16.64 -9.26
C ILE A 605 -7.37 16.21 -9.57
N PHE A 606 -7.16 15.06 -10.23
CA PHE A 606 -5.82 14.58 -10.58
C PHE A 606 -5.08 15.48 -11.56
N ASN A 607 -5.80 16.12 -12.48
CA ASN A 607 -5.21 17.03 -13.45
C ASN A 607 -5.07 18.47 -12.94
N ARG A 608 -5.62 18.77 -11.76
CA ARG A 608 -5.58 20.11 -11.19
C ARG A 608 -4.20 20.45 -10.66
N LYS A 609 -3.59 21.52 -11.18
CA LYS A 609 -2.39 22.11 -10.62
C LYS A 609 -2.78 23.12 -9.54
N ILE A 610 -2.58 22.78 -8.28
CA ILE A 610 -2.96 23.58 -7.11
C ILE A 610 -2.35 24.99 -7.21
N CYS A 611 -3.16 26.02 -7.04
CA CYS A 611 -2.74 27.42 -7.15
C CYS A 611 -2.00 27.73 -8.46
N GLU A 612 -2.05 26.86 -9.48
CA GLU A 612 -1.26 26.93 -10.72
C GLU A 612 0.26 26.96 -10.50
N LYS A 613 0.72 26.43 -9.35
CA LYS A 613 2.12 26.43 -8.91
C LYS A 613 2.62 25.03 -8.58
N GLU A 614 3.95 24.83 -8.66
CA GLU A 614 4.61 23.59 -8.21
C GLU A 614 4.69 23.50 -6.68
N LYS A 615 4.79 24.65 -6.02
CA LYS A 615 4.82 24.75 -4.55
C LYS A 615 4.19 26.07 -4.09
N GLY A 616 3.68 26.07 -2.87
CA GLY A 616 3.15 27.26 -2.24
C GLY A 616 4.22 28.32 -1.96
N ASP A 617 3.73 29.50 -1.65
CA ASP A 617 4.53 30.64 -1.20
C ASP A 617 3.79 31.40 -0.08
N SER A 618 4.21 32.64 0.23
CA SER A 618 3.60 33.46 1.27
C SER A 618 2.13 33.84 0.98
N LEU A 619 1.69 33.79 -0.28
CA LEU A 619 0.34 34.15 -0.71
C LEU A 619 -0.49 32.92 -1.11
N ALA A 620 0.03 32.07 -1.98
CA ALA A 620 -0.59 30.82 -2.41
C ALA A 620 -0.29 29.73 -1.39
N ILE A 621 -1.09 29.63 -0.32
CA ILE A 621 -0.74 28.76 0.82
C ILE A 621 -1.10 27.30 0.61
N GLY A 622 -2.04 26.97 -0.28
CA GLY A 622 -2.40 25.60 -0.60
C GLY A 622 -3.84 25.43 -1.05
N ALA A 623 -4.43 24.28 -0.74
CA ALA A 623 -5.76 23.89 -1.23
C ALA A 623 -6.62 23.22 -0.16
N THR A 624 -7.94 23.25 -0.39
CA THR A 624 -8.93 22.49 0.38
C THR A 624 -9.83 21.68 -0.55
N LEU A 625 -9.87 20.36 -0.36
CA LEU A 625 -10.87 19.48 -0.95
C LEU A 625 -12.21 19.71 -0.25
N CYS A 626 -13.29 19.85 -0.97
CA CYS A 626 -14.60 20.16 -0.40
C CYS A 626 -15.61 19.02 -0.63
N MET A 627 -16.29 18.62 0.43
CA MET A 627 -17.37 17.63 0.42
C MET A 627 -18.66 18.29 0.88
N TRP A 628 -19.45 18.77 -0.09
CA TRP A 628 -20.76 19.33 0.15
C TRP A 628 -21.82 18.23 0.24
N HIS A 629 -22.82 18.40 1.10
CA HIS A 629 -23.90 17.43 1.32
C HIS A 629 -25.25 17.97 0.83
N ASP A 630 -25.30 18.39 -0.42
CA ASP A 630 -26.48 19.00 -1.03
C ASP A 630 -27.70 18.07 -1.08
N ARG A 631 -27.50 16.75 -1.08
CA ARG A 631 -28.55 15.73 -1.20
C ARG A 631 -28.59 14.74 -0.05
#